data_63be62a104d2a49bd22819225d642c93
#
_entry.id   63be62a104d2a49bd22819225d642c93
#
_cell.length_a   1.000
_cell.length_b   1.000
_cell.length_c   1.000
_cell.angle_alpha   90.00
_cell.angle_beta   90.00
_cell.angle_gamma   90.00
#
_symmetry.space_group_name_H-M   'P 1'
#
loop_
_entity.id
_entity.type
_entity.pdbx_description
1 polymer ?
#
loop_
_entity_poly.entity_id
_entity_poly.type
_entity_poly.pdbx_seq_one_letter_code
_entity_poly.pdbx_strand_id
1 'polypeptide(L)'
;MKKLAWILGFATMMPMMVNAEQASVQQVQAEKAAGIWIDVRSAEGFQQGHLKGAINLTHTEIAQRIAEVAPDKDQPINLYCRSGRRAEVALNELKKLGYSNVTNHGGYDDLIKAGLK
;
A
#
# COMPACT_ATOMS: atom_id res chain seq x y z
N MET A 1 -22.57 33.77 40.58
CA MET A 1 -22.29 33.37 40.08
C MET A 1 -22.05 32.84 39.45
N LYS A 2 -21.72 32.53 39.44
CA LYS A 2 -21.34 31.85 38.82
C LYS A 2 -21.50 31.23 37.91
N LYS A 3 -21.56 31.24 37.77
CA LYS A 3 -21.57 30.54 36.85
C LYS A 3 -21.42 30.47 35.80
N LEU A 4 -21.22 30.90 35.72
CA LEU A 4 -20.94 30.78 34.55
C LEU A 4 -20.36 30.39 34.02
N ALA A 5 -19.86 30.50 34.24
CA ALA A 5 -18.96 30.19 33.62
C ALA A 5 -18.66 29.25 33.30
N TRP A 6 -18.87 28.95 33.48
CA TRP A 6 -18.53 27.93 32.99
C TRP A 6 -18.65 27.51 31.99
N ILE A 7 -18.79 27.78 32.06
CA ILE A 7 -18.75 27.28 31.14
C ILE A 7 -18.36 27.11 30.33
N LEU A 8 -18.04 27.64 30.53
CA LEU A 8 -17.43 27.44 29.65
C LEU A 8 -17.01 26.76 29.25
N GLY A 9 -16.78 26.61 29.57
CA GLY A 9 -16.16 25.81 29.07
C GLY A 9 -16.29 25.33 28.46
N PHE A 10 -16.39 25.34 28.12
CA PHE A 10 -16.27 24.69 27.22
C PHE A 10 -15.98 24.46 26.48
N ALA A 11 -15.97 25.02 26.70
CA ALA A 11 -15.67 24.96 25.74
C ALA A 11 -15.02 24.45 25.29
N THR A 12 -14.73 24.34 25.46
CA THR A 12 -14.07 23.90 25.03
C THR A 12 -14.03 23.19 24.36
N MET A 13 -14.16 22.93 24.28
CA MET A 13 -14.01 22.21 23.64
C MET A 13 -14.11 22.03 22.59
N MET A 14 -14.25 21.88 22.24
CA MET A 14 -14.43 21.72 21.06
C MET A 14 -13.44 21.82 20.13
N PRO A 15 -12.51 22.32 20.24
CA PRO A 15 -11.46 22.48 19.27
C PRO A 15 -10.90 21.23 18.77
N MET A 16 -10.97 20.23 19.50
CA MET A 16 -10.33 19.08 19.02
C MET A 16 -10.97 18.52 17.82
N MET A 17 -12.15 18.88 17.54
CA MET A 17 -12.71 18.39 16.36
C MET A 17 -12.03 18.85 15.14
N VAL A 18 -11.49 19.99 15.18
CA VAL A 18 -10.75 20.52 14.06
C VAL A 18 -9.61 19.62 13.71
N ASN A 19 -8.97 19.10 14.71
CA ASN A 19 -7.85 18.22 14.43
C ASN A 19 -8.27 16.96 13.73
N ALA A 20 -9.43 16.49 14.03
CA ALA A 20 -9.91 15.30 13.37
C ALA A 20 -10.10 15.55 11.90
N GLU A 21 -10.54 16.72 11.55
CA GLU A 21 -10.72 17.05 10.15
C GLU A 21 -9.41 17.07 9.41
N GLN A 22 -8.40 17.57 10.04
CA GLN A 22 -7.12 17.62 9.39
C GLN A 22 -6.56 16.23 9.17
N ALA A 23 -6.78 15.36 10.11
CA ALA A 23 -6.36 13.99 9.93
C ALA A 23 -7.08 13.37 8.75
N SER A 24 -8.35 13.70 8.59
CA SER A 24 -9.10 13.16 7.47
C SER A 24 -8.56 13.62 6.15
N VAL A 25 -8.15 14.86 6.06
CA VAL A 25 -7.61 15.37 4.83
C VAL A 25 -6.37 14.60 4.44
N GLN A 26 -5.53 14.29 5.40
CA GLN A 26 -4.35 13.52 5.10
C GLN A 26 -4.69 12.13 4.64
N GLN A 27 -5.78 11.60 5.10
CA GLN A 27 -6.18 10.26 4.71
C GLN A 27 -6.67 10.21 3.29
N VAL A 28 -6.92 11.33 2.67
CA VAL A 28 -7.25 11.34 1.27
C VAL A 28 -6.15 10.70 0.45
N GLN A 29 -4.91 10.84 0.89
CA GLN A 29 -3.84 10.14 0.23
C GLN A 29 -3.92 8.67 0.59
N ALA A 30 -3.92 7.84 -0.43
CA ALA A 30 -3.97 6.42 -0.20
C ALA A 30 -2.70 5.98 0.50
N GLU A 31 -2.84 5.10 1.45
CA GLU A 31 -1.70 4.49 2.10
C GLU A 31 -1.48 3.13 1.50
N LYS A 32 -0.22 2.78 1.34
CA LYS A 32 0.09 1.46 0.85
C LYS A 32 -0.24 0.42 1.91
N ALA A 33 -0.80 -0.69 1.47
CA ALA A 33 -1.04 -1.82 2.34
C ALA A 33 0.27 -2.27 2.97
N ALA A 34 0.17 -2.83 4.17
CA ALA A 34 1.36 -3.33 4.85
C ALA A 34 1.93 -4.53 4.11
N GLY A 35 3.22 -4.73 4.24
CA GLY A 35 3.88 -5.88 3.68
C GLY A 35 4.91 -5.51 2.66
N ILE A 36 5.35 -6.50 1.92
CA ILE A 36 6.38 -6.33 0.89
C ILE A 36 5.69 -5.93 -0.41
N TRP A 37 6.20 -4.93 -1.07
CA TRP A 37 5.69 -4.50 -2.38
C TRP A 37 6.64 -4.93 -3.47
N ILE A 38 6.11 -5.58 -4.48
CA ILE A 38 6.91 -6.12 -5.57
C ILE A 38 6.35 -5.64 -6.89
N ASP A 39 7.23 -5.01 -7.66
CA ASP A 39 6.95 -4.57 -9.02
C ASP A 39 7.36 -5.71 -9.94
N VAL A 40 6.38 -6.31 -10.62
CA VAL A 40 6.68 -7.45 -11.49
C VAL A 40 6.83 -7.04 -12.95
N ARG A 41 7.02 -5.74 -13.21
CA ARG A 41 7.33 -5.27 -14.55
C ARG A 41 8.79 -5.61 -14.89
N SER A 42 9.16 -5.31 -16.12
CA SER A 42 10.55 -5.44 -16.52
C SER A 42 11.43 -4.48 -15.72
N ALA A 43 12.73 -4.74 -15.71
CA ALA A 43 13.66 -3.85 -15.05
C ALA A 43 13.59 -2.44 -15.63
N GLU A 44 13.37 -2.33 -16.92
CA GLU A 44 13.26 -1.02 -17.57
C GLU A 44 12.07 -0.25 -17.07
N GLY A 45 10.92 -0.91 -16.95
CA GLY A 45 9.73 -0.25 -16.42
C GLY A 45 9.93 0.19 -14.98
N PHE A 46 10.56 -0.65 -14.19
CA PHE A 46 10.86 -0.33 -12.80
C PHE A 46 11.77 0.89 -12.70
N GLN A 47 12.78 0.98 -13.56
CA GLN A 47 13.73 2.09 -13.53
C GLN A 47 13.09 3.42 -13.93
N GLN A 48 12.06 3.38 -14.75
CA GLN A 48 11.38 4.59 -15.17
C GLN A 48 10.54 5.21 -14.05
N GLY A 49 10.28 4.47 -13.02
CA GLY A 49 9.51 4.94 -11.88
C GLY A 49 8.80 3.76 -11.24
N HIS A 50 8.81 3.72 -9.93
CA HIS A 50 8.15 2.64 -9.19
C HIS A 50 7.71 3.16 -7.83
N LEU A 51 6.89 2.40 -7.16
CA LEU A 51 6.45 2.78 -5.82
C LEU A 51 7.66 2.73 -4.89
N LYS A 52 7.74 3.70 -4.01
CA LYS A 52 8.86 3.81 -3.09
C LYS A 52 8.95 2.55 -2.24
N GLY A 53 10.14 1.97 -2.20
CA GLY A 53 10.36 0.75 -1.42
C GLY A 53 10.01 -0.53 -2.13
N ALA A 54 9.47 -0.47 -3.34
CA ALA A 54 9.13 -1.68 -4.07
C ALA A 54 10.39 -2.39 -4.55
N ILE A 55 10.30 -3.71 -4.59
CA ILE A 55 11.38 -4.55 -5.09
C ILE A 55 10.99 -5.01 -6.47
N ASN A 56 11.95 -5.07 -7.38
CA ASN A 56 11.67 -5.54 -8.74
C ASN A 56 11.98 -7.03 -8.87
N LEU A 57 10.93 -7.82 -9.04
CA LEU A 57 11.05 -9.24 -9.41
C LEU A 57 10.06 -9.45 -10.54
N THR A 58 10.57 -9.74 -11.72
CA THR A 58 9.68 -9.90 -12.86
C THR A 58 8.78 -11.12 -12.67
N HIS A 59 7.67 -11.13 -13.38
CA HIS A 59 6.72 -12.22 -13.24
C HIS A 59 7.30 -13.56 -13.69
N THR A 60 8.38 -13.55 -14.48
CA THR A 60 8.99 -14.78 -14.94
C THR A 60 10.02 -15.33 -13.97
N GLU A 61 10.52 -14.51 -13.05
CA GLU A 61 11.53 -14.94 -12.09
C GLU A 61 11.03 -15.01 -10.67
N ILE A 62 9.83 -14.47 -10.41
CA ILE A 62 9.38 -14.32 -9.02
C ILE A 62 9.27 -15.65 -8.29
N ALA A 63 8.82 -16.71 -8.97
CA ALA A 63 8.66 -18.01 -8.32
C ALA A 63 9.98 -18.54 -7.79
N GLN A 64 11.08 -18.24 -8.49
CA GLN A 64 12.39 -18.75 -8.10
C GLN A 64 13.05 -17.88 -7.05
N ARG A 65 12.67 -16.61 -6.98
CA ARG A 65 13.39 -15.67 -6.15
C ARG A 65 12.59 -15.14 -4.96
N ILE A 66 11.32 -15.48 -4.87
CA ILE A 66 10.48 -14.89 -3.83
C ILE A 66 10.99 -15.20 -2.43
N ALA A 67 11.54 -16.39 -2.22
CA ALA A 67 12.01 -16.77 -0.89
C ALA A 67 13.17 -15.92 -0.41
N GLU A 68 13.89 -15.26 -1.32
CA GLU A 68 14.98 -14.37 -0.94
C GLU A 68 14.47 -13.13 -0.24
N VAL A 69 13.29 -12.65 -0.62
CA VAL A 69 12.75 -11.42 -0.06
C VAL A 69 11.57 -11.66 0.87
N ALA A 70 10.92 -12.80 0.77
CA ALA A 70 9.74 -13.12 1.57
C ALA A 70 9.77 -14.59 1.98
N PRO A 71 10.64 -14.94 2.93
CA PRO A 71 10.72 -16.35 3.36
C PRO A 71 9.48 -16.82 4.11
N ASP A 72 8.76 -15.92 4.76
CA ASP A 72 7.55 -16.28 5.49
C ASP A 72 6.38 -16.32 4.52
N LYS A 73 5.77 -17.48 4.36
CA LYS A 73 4.72 -17.67 3.36
C LYS A 73 3.40 -17.04 3.75
N ASP A 74 3.25 -16.59 4.97
CA ASP A 74 2.02 -15.94 5.41
C ASP A 74 2.14 -14.43 5.47
N GLN A 75 3.33 -13.88 5.20
CA GLN A 75 3.48 -12.44 5.25
C GLN A 75 2.80 -11.77 4.06
N PRO A 76 2.31 -10.55 4.24
CA PRO A 76 1.62 -9.88 3.15
C PRO A 76 2.57 -9.54 2.02
N ILE A 77 2.16 -9.87 0.81
CA ILE A 77 2.90 -9.57 -0.41
C ILE A 77 1.99 -8.82 -1.35
N ASN A 78 2.43 -7.67 -1.80
CA ASN A 78 1.64 -6.78 -2.64
C ASN A 78 2.29 -6.67 -4.00
N LEU A 79 1.58 -7.07 -5.03
CA LEU A 79 2.11 -7.11 -6.38
C LEU A 79 1.45 -6.06 -7.24
N TYR A 80 2.21 -5.50 -8.17
CA TYR A 80 1.64 -4.66 -9.21
C TYR A 80 2.52 -4.76 -10.46
N CYS A 81 1.94 -4.39 -11.59
CA CYS A 81 2.68 -4.32 -12.84
C CYS A 81 2.16 -3.11 -13.62
N ARG A 82 2.19 -3.16 -14.94
CA ARG A 82 1.69 -2.05 -15.73
C ARG A 82 0.16 -2.01 -15.75
N SER A 83 -0.48 -3.17 -15.93
CA SER A 83 -1.94 -3.25 -16.06
C SER A 83 -2.58 -4.28 -15.13
N GLY A 84 -1.77 -4.99 -14.34
CA GLY A 84 -2.28 -6.03 -13.45
C GLY A 84 -2.22 -7.44 -14.02
N ARG A 85 -1.98 -7.60 -15.33
CA ARG A 85 -2.02 -8.93 -15.95
C ARG A 85 -0.82 -9.78 -15.52
N ARG A 86 0.37 -9.22 -15.56
CA ARG A 86 1.55 -9.96 -15.13
C ARG A 86 1.53 -10.21 -13.64
N ALA A 87 0.97 -9.25 -12.89
CA ALA A 87 0.82 -9.43 -11.45
C ALA A 87 -0.14 -10.58 -11.15
N GLU A 88 -1.14 -10.79 -11.99
CA GLU A 88 -2.04 -11.92 -11.80
C GLU A 88 -1.33 -13.25 -12.03
N VAL A 89 -0.49 -13.32 -13.05
CA VAL A 89 0.32 -14.51 -13.29
C VAL A 89 1.22 -14.77 -12.08
N ALA A 90 1.88 -13.72 -11.59
CA ALA A 90 2.77 -13.85 -10.43
C ALA A 90 1.99 -14.30 -9.20
N LEU A 91 0.82 -13.74 -8.98
CA LEU A 91 -0.01 -14.11 -7.84
C LEU A 91 -0.33 -15.60 -7.86
N ASN A 92 -0.72 -16.12 -9.02
CA ASN A 92 -1.04 -17.53 -9.14
C ASN A 92 0.18 -18.41 -8.89
N GLU A 93 1.35 -17.98 -9.38
CA GLU A 93 2.57 -18.73 -9.13
C GLU A 93 2.91 -18.78 -7.64
N LEU A 94 2.75 -17.65 -6.96
CA LEU A 94 3.05 -17.61 -5.54
C LEU A 94 2.06 -18.43 -4.72
N LYS A 95 0.80 -18.43 -5.12
CA LYS A 95 -0.17 -19.29 -4.45
C LYS A 95 0.17 -20.77 -4.59
N LYS A 96 0.66 -21.16 -5.75
CA LYS A 96 1.09 -22.54 -5.95
C LYS A 96 2.24 -22.90 -5.04
N LEU A 97 3.06 -21.92 -4.68
CA LEU A 97 4.19 -22.15 -3.78
C LEU A 97 3.80 -22.10 -2.31
N GLY A 98 2.53 -21.83 -2.02
CA GLY A 98 2.05 -21.84 -0.65
C GLY A 98 1.96 -20.47 0.01
N TYR A 99 2.19 -19.40 -0.74
CA TYR A 99 2.04 -18.05 -0.19
C TYR A 99 0.57 -17.74 -0.02
N SER A 100 0.18 -17.40 1.20
CA SER A 100 -1.22 -17.33 1.56
C SER A 100 -1.79 -15.91 1.55
N ASN A 101 -0.94 -14.90 1.45
CA ASN A 101 -1.38 -13.53 1.64
C ASN A 101 -0.84 -12.63 0.54
N VAL A 102 -1.24 -12.90 -0.69
CA VAL A 102 -0.74 -12.19 -1.87
C VAL A 102 -1.89 -11.43 -2.50
N THR A 103 -1.65 -10.16 -2.82
CA THR A 103 -2.65 -9.29 -3.42
C THR A 103 -2.11 -8.68 -4.71
N ASN A 104 -2.93 -8.69 -5.74
CA ASN A 104 -2.62 -8.00 -7.00
C ASN A 104 -3.30 -6.63 -6.95
N HIS A 105 -2.50 -5.57 -6.94
CA HIS A 105 -3.01 -4.20 -6.83
C HIS A 105 -3.21 -3.52 -8.20
N GLY A 106 -2.97 -4.23 -9.28
CA GLY A 106 -3.25 -3.68 -10.60
C GLY A 106 -2.08 -2.99 -11.23
N GLY A 107 -2.32 -1.83 -11.82
CA GLY A 107 -1.33 -1.14 -12.61
C GLY A 107 -0.69 0.04 -11.92
N TYR A 108 0.56 0.26 -12.25
CA TYR A 108 1.35 1.32 -11.63
C TYR A 108 0.71 2.70 -11.80
N ASP A 109 0.26 3.03 -13.02
CA ASP A 109 -0.31 4.34 -13.26
C ASP A 109 -1.57 4.56 -12.44
N ASP A 110 -2.38 3.53 -12.31
CA ASP A 110 -3.61 3.63 -11.52
C ASP A 110 -3.28 3.83 -10.05
N LEU A 111 -2.24 3.17 -9.58
CA LEU A 111 -1.83 3.33 -8.18
C LEU A 111 -1.32 4.73 -7.91
N ILE A 112 -0.55 5.29 -8.83
CA ILE A 112 -0.07 6.65 -8.68
C ILE A 112 -1.25 7.64 -8.69
N LYS A 113 -2.22 7.42 -9.58
CA LYS A 113 -3.41 8.27 -9.61
C LYS A 113 -4.20 8.17 -8.32
N ALA A 114 -4.16 7.01 -7.68
CA ALA A 114 -4.85 6.81 -6.41
C ALA A 114 -4.09 7.41 -5.23
N GLY A 115 -2.91 7.94 -5.46
CA GLY A 115 -2.15 8.62 -4.41
C GLY A 115 -1.03 7.82 -3.79
N LEU A 116 -0.79 6.61 -4.24
CA LEU A 116 0.33 5.84 -3.72
C LEU A 116 1.65 6.40 -4.27
N LYS A 117 2.70 6.17 -3.53
CA LYS A 117 4.02 6.63 -3.92
C LYS A 117 5.05 5.55 -3.80
#